data_3fc23af3bc1fddc8b187cf09b9ca005f
#
_entry.id   3fc23af3bc1fddc8b187cf09b9ca005f
#
_cell.length_a   1.000
_cell.length_b   1.000
_cell.length_c   1.000
_cell.angle_alpha   90.00
_cell.angle_beta   90.00
_cell.angle_gamma   90.00
#
_symmetry.space_group_name_H-M   'P 1'
#
loop_
_entity.id
_entity.type
_entity.pdbx_description
1 polymer ?
#
loop_
_entity_poly.entity_id
_entity_poly.type
_entity_poly.pdbx_seq_one_letter_code
_entity_poly.pdbx_strand_id
1 'polypeptide(L)'
;NIRTGDKEGQVACEMGRLCTEYMGDERPTGYGRDANGVRRAAAVVVIGAKHMRRGMSRCGMCGFENCAANAAAGGRCADTFIDLGIAIGSAVSVAGDDRIDNRIMFSIAQTLRQIPEYGPDYAWFGIPLSVTSKNIFMDRGITHKL
;
A
#
# COMPACT_ATOMS: atom_id res chain seq x y z
N ASN A 1 -5.05 7.23 10.07
CA ASN A 1 -5.56 6.12 10.89
C ASN A 1 -4.57 4.96 10.85
N ILE A 2 -3.97 4.65 11.99
CA ILE A 2 -3.19 3.43 12.19
C ILE A 2 -4.17 2.39 12.74
N ARG A 3 -4.30 1.25 12.07
CA ARG A 3 -5.10 0.13 12.57
C ARG A 3 -4.18 -1.04 12.85
N THR A 4 -4.22 -1.53 14.07
CA THR A 4 -3.57 -2.75 14.52
C THR A 4 -4.64 -3.81 14.79
N GLY A 5 -4.42 -5.06 14.45
CA GLY A 5 -5.32 -6.16 14.77
C GLY A 5 -5.34 -7.26 13.70
N ASP A 6 -6.04 -8.31 13.96
CA ASP A 6 -6.10 -9.62 13.31
C ASP A 6 -6.55 -9.64 11.81
N LYS A 7 -6.35 -8.53 11.12
CA LYS A 7 -6.74 -8.34 9.70
C LYS A 7 -5.62 -8.68 8.71
N GLU A 8 -4.45 -9.03 9.18
CA GLU A 8 -3.31 -9.40 8.34
C GLU A 8 -3.63 -10.65 7.52
N GLY A 9 -4.29 -11.60 8.13
CA GLY A 9 -4.79 -12.80 7.44
C GLY A 9 -5.78 -12.47 6.34
N GLN A 10 -6.68 -11.53 6.57
CA GLN A 10 -7.66 -11.07 5.57
C GLN A 10 -6.97 -10.34 4.41
N VAL A 11 -6.03 -9.45 4.68
CA VAL A 11 -5.25 -8.76 3.65
C VAL A 11 -4.46 -9.75 2.82
N ALA A 12 -3.77 -10.70 3.46
CA ALA A 12 -2.99 -11.72 2.76
C ALA A 12 -3.86 -12.67 1.92
N CYS A 13 -5.05 -13.02 2.41
CA CYS A 13 -6.02 -13.83 1.68
C CYS A 13 -6.52 -13.11 0.43
N GLU A 14 -6.92 -11.84 0.58
CA GLU A 14 -7.41 -11.03 -0.53
C GLU A 14 -6.29 -10.74 -1.56
N MET A 15 -5.06 -10.54 -1.12
CA MET A 15 -3.91 -10.44 -2.04
C MET A 15 -3.72 -11.74 -2.83
N GLY A 16 -3.92 -12.91 -2.21
CA GLY A 16 -3.87 -14.19 -2.89
C GLY A 16 -4.98 -14.33 -3.95
N ARG A 17 -6.20 -13.92 -3.62
CA ARG A 17 -7.33 -13.90 -4.55
C ARG A 17 -7.05 -12.99 -5.75
N LEU A 18 -6.58 -11.78 -5.53
CA LEU A 18 -6.22 -10.83 -6.59
C LEU A 18 -5.08 -11.36 -7.46
N CYS A 19 -4.13 -12.08 -6.89
CA CYS A 19 -3.07 -12.71 -7.65
C CYS A 19 -3.64 -13.68 -8.70
N THR A 20 -4.58 -14.54 -8.28
CA THR A 20 -5.21 -15.52 -9.18
C THR A 20 -6.10 -14.82 -10.22
N GLU A 21 -6.85 -13.81 -9.83
CA GLU A 21 -7.78 -13.09 -10.71
C GLU A 21 -7.09 -12.30 -11.81
N TYR A 22 -5.98 -11.59 -11.48
CA TYR A 22 -5.34 -10.69 -12.44
C TYR A 22 -4.32 -11.34 -13.37
N MET A 23 -3.78 -12.49 -13.01
CA MET A 23 -2.57 -12.97 -13.66
C MET A 23 -2.65 -14.41 -14.19
N GLY A 24 -3.73 -15.15 -13.94
CA GLY A 24 -3.81 -16.57 -14.28
C GLY A 24 -2.76 -17.42 -13.54
N ASP A 25 -2.85 -18.73 -13.66
CA ASP A 25 -2.03 -19.69 -12.90
C ASP A 25 -0.55 -19.77 -13.31
N GLU A 26 -0.12 -19.06 -14.34
CA GLU A 26 1.14 -19.41 -15.02
C GLU A 26 2.39 -18.62 -14.60
N ARG A 27 2.30 -17.58 -13.74
CA ARG A 27 3.51 -16.85 -13.27
C ARG A 27 3.43 -16.43 -11.82
N PRO A 28 4.52 -16.58 -11.05
CA PRO A 28 4.61 -15.99 -9.72
C PRO A 28 4.60 -14.47 -9.85
N THR A 29 3.47 -13.87 -9.55
CA THR A 29 3.24 -12.44 -9.65
C THR A 29 3.80 -11.70 -8.46
N GLY A 30 3.99 -10.39 -8.60
CA GLY A 30 4.35 -9.54 -7.47
C GLY A 30 3.37 -9.69 -6.30
N TYR A 31 2.08 -9.90 -6.59
CA TYR A 31 1.03 -10.11 -5.57
C TYR A 31 1.23 -11.40 -4.76
N GLY A 32 1.54 -12.54 -5.40
CA GLY A 32 1.77 -13.81 -4.70
C GLY A 32 2.98 -13.74 -3.78
N ARG A 33 4.07 -13.14 -4.25
CA ARG A 33 5.26 -12.88 -3.44
C ARG A 33 4.94 -11.97 -2.26
N ASP A 34 4.25 -10.87 -2.50
CA ASP A 34 3.92 -9.88 -1.49
C ASP A 34 2.91 -10.46 -0.48
N ALA A 35 1.93 -11.25 -0.92
CA ALA A 35 1.01 -11.99 -0.05
C ALA A 35 1.77 -12.94 0.89
N ASN A 36 2.78 -13.66 0.39
CA ASN A 36 3.62 -14.50 1.23
C ASN A 36 4.44 -13.67 2.24
N GLY A 37 4.95 -12.51 1.83
CA GLY A 37 5.61 -11.57 2.74
C GLY A 37 4.68 -11.08 3.85
N VAL A 38 3.43 -10.73 3.51
CA VAL A 38 2.41 -10.29 4.48
C VAL A 38 2.06 -11.41 5.46
N ARG A 39 1.88 -12.66 5.00
CA ARG A 39 1.60 -13.82 5.90
C ARG A 39 2.72 -14.09 6.90
N ARG A 40 3.94 -13.76 6.55
CA ARG A 40 5.15 -13.97 7.39
C ARG A 40 5.52 -12.74 8.20
N ALA A 41 4.87 -11.61 7.97
CA ALA A 41 5.10 -10.38 8.71
C ALA A 41 4.60 -10.52 10.17
N ALA A 42 5.28 -9.85 11.09
CA ALA A 42 4.84 -9.76 12.48
C ALA A 42 3.69 -8.76 12.65
N ALA A 43 3.64 -7.74 11.78
CA ALA A 43 2.59 -6.74 11.75
C ALA A 43 2.50 -6.09 10.36
N VAL A 44 1.37 -5.45 10.06
CA VAL A 44 1.21 -4.60 8.88
C VAL A 44 0.71 -3.23 9.31
N VAL A 45 1.52 -2.21 9.08
CA VAL A 45 1.10 -0.81 9.26
C VAL A 45 0.39 -0.36 7.99
N VAL A 46 -0.83 0.14 8.13
CA VAL A 46 -1.61 0.70 7.02
C VAL A 46 -1.77 2.19 7.23
N ILE A 47 -1.31 2.97 6.25
CA ILE A 47 -1.38 4.44 6.27
C ILE A 47 -2.30 4.90 5.16
N GLY A 48 -3.27 5.74 5.50
CA GLY A 48 -4.22 6.30 4.55
C GLY A 48 -4.32 7.81 4.63
N ALA A 49 -4.33 8.47 3.48
CA ALA A 49 -4.64 9.88 3.33
C ALA A 49 -6.02 10.05 2.69
N LYS A 50 -6.87 10.85 3.31
CA LYS A 50 -8.19 11.15 2.76
C LYS A 50 -8.05 11.99 1.49
N HIS A 51 -8.77 11.63 0.45
CA HIS A 51 -8.81 12.41 -0.77
C HIS A 51 -9.46 13.78 -0.52
N MET A 52 -8.64 14.81 -0.43
CA MET A 52 -9.08 16.18 -0.22
C MET A 52 -8.47 17.09 -1.29
N ARG A 53 -9.25 18.06 -1.75
CA ARG A 53 -8.76 19.14 -2.62
C ARG A 53 -8.49 20.37 -1.78
N ARG A 54 -7.41 21.07 -2.07
CA ARG A 54 -7.01 22.29 -1.34
C ARG A 54 -7.86 23.51 -1.67
N GLY A 55 -8.73 23.44 -2.68
CA GLY A 55 -9.62 24.55 -3.07
C GLY A 55 -8.92 25.69 -3.83
N MET A 56 -7.72 25.46 -4.33
CA MET A 56 -6.93 26.51 -5.00
C MET A 56 -7.45 26.82 -6.39
N SER A 57 -7.54 28.12 -6.73
CA SER A 57 -7.93 28.62 -8.04
C SER A 57 -6.82 28.49 -9.08
N ARG A 58 -5.56 28.40 -8.66
CA ARG A 58 -4.38 28.20 -9.50
C ARG A 58 -3.39 27.31 -8.77
N CYS A 59 -3.21 26.09 -9.26
CA CYS A 59 -2.22 25.17 -8.70
C CYS A 59 -1.55 24.38 -9.82
N GLY A 60 -2.34 23.68 -10.68
CA GLY A 60 -1.81 22.91 -11.81
C GLY A 60 -1.07 21.62 -11.44
N MET A 61 -0.78 21.36 -10.17
CA MET A 61 0.05 20.23 -9.73
C MET A 61 -0.52 18.86 -10.11
N CYS A 62 -1.84 18.72 -10.17
CA CYS A 62 -2.51 17.48 -10.57
C CYS A 62 -2.82 17.40 -12.09
N GLY A 63 -2.30 18.33 -12.88
CA GLY A 63 -2.53 18.41 -14.33
C GLY A 63 -3.83 19.08 -14.76
N PHE A 64 -4.65 19.55 -13.82
CA PHE A 64 -5.83 20.37 -14.06
C PHE A 64 -5.52 21.85 -13.77
N GLU A 65 -6.19 22.76 -14.48
CA GLU A 65 -6.00 24.20 -14.32
C GLU A 65 -6.23 24.66 -12.86
N ASN A 66 -7.25 24.09 -12.20
CA ASN A 66 -7.61 24.41 -10.83
C ASN A 66 -8.37 23.26 -10.15
N CYS A 67 -8.63 23.40 -8.87
CA CYS A 67 -9.32 22.38 -8.08
C CYS A 67 -10.77 22.13 -8.53
N ALA A 68 -11.44 23.12 -9.08
CA ALA A 68 -12.80 22.97 -9.60
C ALA A 68 -12.82 22.09 -10.87
N ALA A 69 -11.90 22.34 -11.79
CA ALA A 69 -11.73 21.49 -12.99
C ALA A 69 -11.37 20.05 -12.63
N ASN A 70 -10.47 19.85 -11.67
CA ASN A 70 -10.16 18.50 -11.13
C ASN A 70 -11.41 17.83 -10.54
N ALA A 71 -12.23 18.58 -9.80
CA ALA A 71 -13.44 18.05 -9.19
C ALA A 71 -14.46 17.62 -10.24
N ALA A 72 -14.70 18.47 -11.26
CA ALA A 72 -15.63 18.21 -12.34
C ALA A 72 -15.25 16.95 -13.16
N ALA A 73 -13.95 16.72 -13.31
CA ALA A 73 -13.41 15.53 -13.99
C ALA A 73 -13.30 14.28 -13.10
N GLY A 74 -13.71 14.33 -11.83
CA GLY A 74 -13.54 13.21 -10.88
C GLY A 74 -12.07 12.91 -10.54
N GLY A 75 -11.16 13.86 -10.78
CA GLY A 75 -9.73 13.70 -10.56
C GLY A 75 -9.36 13.62 -9.07
N ARG A 76 -8.11 13.23 -8.81
CA ARG A 76 -7.53 13.18 -7.47
C ARG A 76 -6.50 14.30 -7.30
N CYS A 77 -6.39 14.84 -6.08
CA CYS A 77 -5.40 15.86 -5.78
C CYS A 77 -4.01 15.22 -5.63
N ALA A 78 -3.02 15.74 -6.35
CA ALA A 78 -1.64 15.25 -6.25
C ALA A 78 -1.06 15.44 -4.85
N ASP A 79 -1.41 16.53 -4.18
CA ASP A 79 -0.96 16.87 -2.84
C ASP A 79 -1.33 15.78 -1.79
N THR A 80 -2.48 15.13 -1.94
CA THR A 80 -2.85 13.98 -1.10
C THR A 80 -1.83 12.83 -1.19
N PHE A 81 -1.32 12.57 -2.38
CA PHE A 81 -0.33 11.48 -2.58
C PHE A 81 1.06 11.90 -2.11
N ILE A 82 1.39 13.19 -2.21
CA ILE A 82 2.64 13.74 -1.66
C ILE A 82 2.63 13.62 -0.14
N ASP A 83 1.57 14.10 0.52
CA ASP A 83 1.39 13.98 1.98
C ASP A 83 1.46 12.52 2.43
N LEU A 84 0.81 11.61 1.70
CA LEU A 84 0.88 10.18 1.99
C LEU A 84 2.30 9.64 1.86
N GLY A 85 3.03 10.04 0.81
CA GLY A 85 4.43 9.66 0.60
C GLY A 85 5.34 10.12 1.73
N ILE A 86 5.14 11.35 2.23
CA ILE A 86 5.89 11.91 3.38
C ILE A 86 5.60 11.07 4.65
N ALA A 87 4.33 10.77 4.92
CA ALA A 87 3.96 9.96 6.08
C ALA A 87 4.53 8.54 6.01
N ILE A 88 4.50 7.92 4.84
CA ILE A 88 5.10 6.60 4.59
C ILE A 88 6.62 6.65 4.79
N GLY A 89 7.30 7.65 4.22
CA GLY A 89 8.74 7.84 4.36
C GLY A 89 9.15 7.97 5.83
N SER A 90 8.41 8.76 6.61
CA SER A 90 8.62 8.89 8.05
C SER A 90 8.43 7.56 8.79
N ALA A 91 7.38 6.82 8.47
CA ALA A 91 7.10 5.53 9.12
C ALA A 91 8.20 4.49 8.87
N VAL A 92 8.67 4.36 7.63
CA VAL A 92 9.74 3.40 7.30
C VAL A 92 11.10 3.84 7.85
N SER A 93 11.34 5.14 8.01
CA SER A 93 12.54 5.66 8.66
C SER A 93 12.59 5.21 10.13
N VAL A 94 11.50 5.40 10.87
CA VAL A 94 11.41 4.94 12.28
C VAL A 94 11.61 3.43 12.37
N ALA A 95 10.96 2.65 11.51
CA ALA A 95 11.16 1.19 11.50
C ALA A 95 12.62 0.81 11.19
N GLY A 96 13.28 1.55 10.30
CA GLY A 96 14.69 1.34 9.96
C GLY A 96 15.63 1.66 11.12
N ASP A 97 15.38 2.75 11.84
CA ASP A 97 16.15 3.15 13.01
C ASP A 97 16.05 2.09 14.14
N ASP A 98 14.89 1.47 14.29
CA ASP A 98 14.65 0.37 15.23
C ASP A 98 15.10 -1.01 14.68
N ARG A 99 15.76 -1.04 13.50
CA ARG A 99 16.21 -2.27 12.83
C ARG A 99 15.09 -3.26 12.54
N ILE A 100 13.90 -2.76 12.28
CA ILE A 100 12.74 -3.55 11.88
C ILE A 100 12.73 -3.66 10.36
N ASP A 101 12.81 -4.88 9.84
CA ASP A 101 12.66 -5.14 8.41
C ASP A 101 11.29 -4.71 7.95
N ASN A 102 11.25 -3.97 6.84
CA ASN A 102 10.01 -3.44 6.29
C ASN A 102 10.07 -3.31 4.77
N ARG A 103 8.91 -3.17 4.16
CA ARG A 103 8.79 -2.86 2.74
C ARG A 103 7.48 -2.14 2.46
N ILE A 104 7.55 -1.02 1.75
CA ILE A 104 6.36 -0.36 1.23
C ILE A 104 5.78 -1.22 0.10
N MET A 105 4.52 -1.66 0.23
CA MET A 105 3.86 -2.53 -0.74
C MET A 105 2.65 -1.85 -1.39
N PHE A 106 2.78 -1.56 -2.68
CA PHE A 106 1.66 -1.08 -3.51
C PHE A 106 0.56 -2.15 -3.66
N SER A 107 0.93 -3.41 -3.69
CA SER A 107 -0.01 -4.54 -3.74
C SER A 107 -1.01 -4.52 -2.57
N ILE A 108 -0.58 -4.14 -1.36
CA ILE A 108 -1.46 -3.94 -0.22
C ILE A 108 -2.46 -2.81 -0.51
N ALA A 109 -2.02 -1.69 -1.09
CA ALA A 109 -2.91 -0.59 -1.44
C ALA A 109 -4.04 -1.02 -2.39
N GLN A 110 -3.72 -1.83 -3.39
CA GLN A 110 -4.70 -2.37 -4.33
C GLN A 110 -5.67 -3.33 -3.64
N THR A 111 -5.16 -4.17 -2.74
CA THR A 111 -5.95 -5.09 -1.95
C THR A 111 -6.93 -4.37 -1.02
N LEU A 112 -6.47 -3.35 -0.31
CA LEU A 112 -7.31 -2.58 0.61
C LEU A 112 -8.50 -1.91 -0.10
N ARG A 113 -8.35 -1.54 -1.37
CA ARG A 113 -9.46 -0.99 -2.16
C ARG A 113 -10.61 -1.97 -2.40
N GLN A 114 -10.35 -3.27 -2.29
CA GLN A 114 -11.35 -4.33 -2.44
C GLN A 114 -12.04 -4.66 -1.10
N ILE A 115 -11.51 -4.17 0.01
CA ILE A 115 -12.04 -4.41 1.35
C ILE A 115 -12.93 -3.23 1.74
N PRO A 116 -14.25 -3.42 1.94
CA PRO A 116 -15.21 -2.33 2.14
C PRO A 116 -14.87 -1.35 3.26
N GLU A 117 -14.22 -1.86 4.31
CA GLU A 117 -13.84 -1.07 5.50
C GLU A 117 -12.83 0.04 5.22
N TYR A 118 -12.04 -0.08 4.14
CA TYR A 118 -11.03 0.89 3.79
C TYR A 118 -11.54 1.97 2.83
N GLY A 119 -12.67 1.74 2.18
CA GLY A 119 -13.41 2.72 1.39
C GLY A 119 -12.61 3.43 0.28
N PRO A 120 -13.31 4.01 -0.71
CA PRO A 120 -12.68 4.68 -1.85
C PRO A 120 -12.22 6.13 -1.54
N ASP A 121 -12.57 6.67 -0.38
CA ASP A 121 -12.29 8.06 -0.02
C ASP A 121 -10.84 8.31 0.41
N TYR A 122 -10.05 7.25 0.50
CA TYR A 122 -8.66 7.30 0.93
C TYR A 122 -7.73 6.71 -0.12
N ALA A 123 -6.54 7.28 -0.20
CA ALA A 123 -5.38 6.59 -0.77
C ALA A 123 -4.68 5.83 0.35
N TRP A 124 -4.46 4.53 0.16
CA TRP A 124 -3.88 3.64 1.17
C TRP A 124 -2.54 3.09 0.73
N PHE A 125 -1.65 2.82 1.69
CA PHE A 125 -0.46 2.00 1.51
C PHE A 125 -0.25 1.11 2.73
N GLY A 126 0.42 -0.02 2.53
CA GLY A 126 0.76 -0.95 3.58
C GLY A 126 2.26 -1.18 3.70
N ILE A 127 2.71 -1.34 4.94
CA ILE A 127 4.10 -1.57 5.30
C ILE A 127 4.13 -2.78 6.22
N PRO A 128 4.34 -3.99 5.70
CA PRO A 128 4.57 -5.15 6.55
C PRO A 128 5.92 -5.01 7.27
N LEU A 129 5.93 -5.44 8.52
CA LEU A 129 7.05 -5.36 9.45
C LEU A 129 7.50 -6.76 9.87
N SER A 130 8.80 -6.96 10.02
CA SER A 130 9.34 -8.24 10.48
C SER A 130 10.62 -8.04 11.29
N VAL A 131 10.83 -8.93 12.27
CA VAL A 131 12.05 -9.00 13.07
C VAL A 131 12.52 -10.45 13.06
N THR A 132 13.24 -10.83 12.01
CA THR A 132 13.77 -12.18 11.82
C THR A 132 15.25 -12.13 11.47
N SER A 133 15.93 -13.28 11.50
CA SER A 133 17.36 -13.37 11.17
C SER A 133 17.69 -12.99 9.72
N LYS A 134 16.67 -12.97 8.85
CA LYS A 134 16.79 -12.55 7.45
C LYS A 134 15.63 -11.62 7.10
N ASN A 135 15.89 -10.61 6.28
CA ASN A 135 14.83 -9.77 5.75
C ASN A 135 13.93 -10.56 4.80
N ILE A 136 12.78 -11.00 5.29
CA ILE A 136 11.83 -11.84 4.57
C ILE A 136 11.21 -11.17 3.34
N PHE A 137 11.27 -9.84 3.25
CA PHE A 137 10.72 -9.08 2.14
C PHE A 137 11.69 -8.94 0.97
N MET A 138 12.98 -9.14 1.23
CA MET A 138 14.06 -9.04 0.24
C MET A 138 14.72 -10.38 -0.05
N ASP A 139 14.56 -11.37 0.83
CA ASP A 139 15.09 -12.72 0.63
C ASP A 139 14.32 -13.43 -0.50
N ARG A 140 14.85 -13.30 -1.70
CA ARG A 140 14.37 -14.02 -2.88
C ARG A 140 15.05 -15.38 -2.92
N GLY A 141 14.58 -16.31 -2.09
CA GLY A 141 15.05 -17.69 -2.14
C GLY A 141 15.04 -18.26 -3.56
N ILE A 142 15.95 -19.17 -3.85
CA ILE A 142 16.14 -19.83 -5.16
C ILE A 142 14.90 -20.63 -5.62
N THR A 143 13.85 -20.67 -4.83
CA THR A 143 12.62 -21.44 -5.03
C THR A 143 11.59 -20.78 -5.96
N HIS A 144 12.00 -19.88 -6.84
CA HIS A 144 11.12 -19.38 -7.91
C HIS A 144 11.29 -20.17 -9.22
N LYS A 145 11.75 -21.40 -9.12
CA LYS A 145 11.54 -22.39 -10.18
C LYS A 145 10.32 -23.22 -9.80
N LEU A 146 9.17 -22.80 -10.26
CA LEU A 146 8.05 -23.67 -10.59
C LEU A 146 7.87 -23.63 -12.07
#